data_41a7fed53373ccc876120f485080fcf9
#
_entry.id   41a7fed53373ccc876120f485080fcf9
#
_cell.length_a   1.000
_cell.length_b   1.000
_cell.length_c   1.000
_cell.angle_alpha   90.00
_cell.angle_beta   90.00
_cell.angle_gamma   90.00
#
_symmetry.space_group_name_H-M   'P 1'
#
loop_
_entity.id
_entity.type
_entity.pdbx_description
1 polymer ?
#
loop_
_entity_poly.entity_id
_entity_poly.type
_entity_poly.pdbx_seq_one_letter_code
_entity_poly.pdbx_strand_id
1 'polypeptide(L)'
;PFSFFNVFGSNPTTLIFSPARRVRDNSIKHTLENVYETKEVVINVVNYDIVQQMNLSSCEYPKGTDEFVKAGFTPVKSDLVKPFRVKESPVQLECKLLQVIETGKEGGAGNLIICEVVCMHIDDNVLDENGKIDPHKIDLVARMGADYYCRASGNAVFEVHKPNIELGVGVDALPAHIRNSRVLTGNDLGILGNC
;
A
#
# COMPACT_ATOMS: atom_id res chain seq x y z
N PRO A 1 12.16 0.29 -0.53
CA PRO A 1 10.74 0.51 -0.28
C PRO A 1 10.16 1.61 -1.18
N PHE A 2 8.84 1.54 -1.47
CA PHE A 2 8.14 2.46 -2.35
C PHE A 2 6.80 2.85 -1.74
N SER A 3 6.53 4.16 -1.65
CA SER A 3 5.25 4.70 -1.18
C SER A 3 4.24 4.92 -2.32
N PHE A 4 4.71 4.94 -3.57
CA PHE A 4 3.82 4.92 -4.74
C PHE A 4 3.34 3.48 -4.95
N PHE A 5 2.27 3.12 -4.25
CA PHE A 5 1.73 1.76 -4.22
C PHE A 5 0.23 1.78 -3.94
N ASN A 6 -0.53 0.98 -4.70
CA ASN A 6 -1.94 0.73 -4.40
C ASN A 6 -2.45 -0.53 -5.12
N VAL A 7 -3.70 -0.94 -4.75
CA VAL A 7 -4.49 -1.98 -5.41
C VAL A 7 -5.37 -1.34 -6.48
N PHE A 8 -5.40 -1.92 -7.67
CA PHE A 8 -6.13 -1.37 -8.84
C PHE A 8 -7.17 -2.31 -9.44
N GLY A 9 -7.27 -3.53 -8.93
CA GLY A 9 -8.28 -4.49 -9.37
C GLY A 9 -8.39 -5.66 -8.40
N SER A 10 -9.57 -6.26 -8.32
CA SER A 10 -9.85 -7.40 -7.44
C SER A 10 -9.96 -8.73 -8.19
N ASN A 11 -10.15 -8.71 -9.52
CA ASN A 11 -10.23 -9.93 -10.31
C ASN A 11 -9.70 -9.70 -11.75
N PRO A 12 -8.44 -10.10 -12.05
CA PRO A 12 -7.43 -10.58 -11.08
C PRO A 12 -7.02 -9.47 -10.10
N THR A 13 -6.53 -9.88 -8.93
CA THR A 13 -6.01 -8.93 -7.95
C THR A 13 -4.75 -8.27 -8.49
N THR A 14 -4.87 -7.00 -8.84
CA THR A 14 -3.82 -6.24 -9.52
C THR A 14 -3.29 -5.14 -8.65
N LEU A 15 -1.97 -5.09 -8.53
CA LEU A 15 -1.23 -4.08 -7.78
C LEU A 15 -0.37 -3.25 -8.71
N ILE A 16 -0.15 -1.99 -8.36
CA ILE A 16 0.83 -1.12 -9.03
C ILE A 16 1.73 -0.49 -7.98
N PHE A 17 3.03 -0.53 -8.23
CA PHE A 17 4.00 0.29 -7.51
C PHE A 17 4.97 0.94 -8.48
N SER A 18 5.63 2.03 -8.06
CA SER A 18 6.44 2.83 -8.98
C SER A 18 7.80 3.20 -8.40
N PRO A 19 8.88 2.50 -8.77
CA PRO A 19 10.25 2.97 -8.55
C PRO A 19 10.55 4.11 -9.54
N ALA A 20 10.71 5.33 -9.02
CA ALA A 20 11.12 6.46 -9.84
C ALA A 20 12.61 6.36 -10.23
N ARG A 21 12.98 6.90 -11.39
CA ARG A 21 14.37 7.12 -11.80
C ARG A 21 15.07 8.06 -10.82
N ARG A 22 16.36 7.81 -10.57
CA ARG A 22 17.13 8.69 -9.67
C ARG A 22 17.27 10.09 -10.29
N VAL A 23 16.93 11.12 -9.52
CA VAL A 23 17.03 12.52 -9.99
C VAL A 23 18.48 12.91 -10.26
N ARG A 24 19.42 12.39 -9.44
CA ARG A 24 20.85 12.77 -9.48
C ARG A 24 21.52 12.41 -10.81
N ASP A 25 21.25 11.22 -11.34
CA ASP A 25 22.02 10.63 -12.46
C ASP A 25 21.13 9.95 -13.49
N ASN A 26 19.81 10.10 -13.38
CA ASN A 26 18.82 9.48 -14.26
C ASN A 26 18.89 7.94 -14.33
N SER A 27 19.58 7.29 -13.40
CA SER A 27 19.67 5.83 -13.36
C SER A 27 18.38 5.19 -12.86
N ILE A 28 18.14 3.94 -13.24
CA ILE A 28 17.04 3.14 -12.71
C ILE A 28 17.44 2.48 -11.39
N LYS A 29 16.47 2.14 -10.56
CA LYS A 29 16.72 1.42 -9.31
C LYS A 29 16.90 -0.07 -9.56
N HIS A 30 17.75 -0.72 -8.76
CA HIS A 30 17.99 -2.16 -8.83
C HIS A 30 16.72 -3.01 -8.78
N THR A 31 15.69 -2.54 -8.02
CA THR A 31 14.38 -3.19 -8.01
C THR A 31 13.76 -3.29 -9.41
N LEU A 32 13.85 -2.23 -10.22
CA LEU A 32 13.32 -2.28 -11.59
C LEU A 32 14.13 -3.23 -12.48
N GLU A 33 15.47 -3.23 -12.34
CA GLU A 33 16.34 -4.20 -13.04
C GLU A 33 15.93 -5.64 -12.68
N ASN A 34 15.78 -5.92 -11.38
CA ASN A 34 15.38 -7.23 -10.88
C ASN A 34 14.01 -7.66 -11.42
N VAL A 35 13.04 -6.74 -11.48
CA VAL A 35 11.71 -7.01 -12.05
C VAL A 35 11.79 -7.35 -13.53
N TYR A 36 12.63 -6.64 -14.29
CA TYR A 36 12.85 -6.96 -15.71
C TYR A 36 13.49 -8.34 -15.91
N GLU A 37 14.37 -8.75 -15.01
CA GLU A 37 15.06 -10.03 -15.07
C GLU A 37 14.17 -11.20 -14.64
N THR A 38 13.55 -11.08 -13.45
CA THR A 38 12.81 -12.20 -12.83
C THR A 38 11.37 -12.31 -13.28
N LYS A 39 10.73 -11.19 -13.67
CA LYS A 39 9.29 -11.07 -13.92
C LYS A 39 8.43 -11.38 -12.69
N GLU A 40 9.02 -11.35 -11.51
CA GLU A 40 8.42 -11.71 -10.26
C GLU A 40 8.80 -10.70 -9.16
N VAL A 41 7.89 -10.43 -8.25
CA VAL A 41 8.12 -9.54 -7.10
C VAL A 41 7.40 -10.07 -5.86
N VAL A 42 7.90 -9.68 -4.68
CA VAL A 42 7.17 -9.83 -3.43
C VAL A 42 6.94 -8.44 -2.84
N ILE A 43 5.69 -8.12 -2.54
CA ILE A 43 5.32 -6.89 -1.87
C ILE A 43 5.09 -7.22 -0.40
N ASN A 44 5.89 -6.60 0.47
CA ASN A 44 5.83 -6.77 1.91
C ASN A 44 5.20 -5.50 2.50
N VAL A 45 4.05 -5.65 3.16
CA VAL A 45 3.33 -4.53 3.77
C VAL A 45 4.09 -4.05 5.01
N VAL A 46 4.23 -2.75 5.15
CA VAL A 46 4.95 -2.13 6.26
C VAL A 46 3.95 -1.65 7.31
N ASN A 47 4.14 -2.08 8.53
CA ASN A 47 3.45 -1.59 9.71
C ASN A 47 4.40 -0.76 10.61
N TYR A 48 3.90 -0.29 11.74
CA TYR A 48 4.68 0.56 12.64
C TYR A 48 5.88 -0.18 13.25
N ASP A 49 5.78 -1.47 13.50
CA ASP A 49 6.82 -2.26 14.15
C ASP A 49 8.10 -2.37 13.30
N ILE A 50 7.95 -2.39 11.97
CA ILE A 50 9.07 -2.57 11.03
C ILE A 50 9.45 -1.30 10.25
N VAL A 51 8.80 -0.17 10.51
CA VAL A 51 9.00 1.07 9.72
C VAL A 51 10.45 1.57 9.75
N GLN A 52 11.16 1.42 10.87
CA GLN A 52 12.55 1.88 10.99
C GLN A 52 13.52 0.95 10.21
N GLN A 53 13.31 -0.35 10.27
CA GLN A 53 14.08 -1.32 9.48
C GLN A 53 13.81 -1.09 7.97
N MET A 54 12.54 -0.91 7.58
CA MET A 54 12.18 -0.54 6.22
C MET A 54 12.86 0.76 5.77
N ASN A 55 12.89 1.77 6.63
CA ASN A 55 13.56 3.03 6.32
C ASN A 55 15.06 2.82 6.06
N LEU A 56 15.72 1.98 6.86
CA LEU A 56 17.12 1.64 6.66
C LEU A 56 17.35 0.90 5.33
N SER A 57 16.44 0.03 4.90
CA SER A 57 16.51 -0.64 3.58
C SER A 57 16.30 0.33 2.40
N SER A 58 15.92 1.59 2.65
CA SER A 58 15.81 2.62 1.61
C SER A 58 17.13 3.30 1.24
N CYS A 59 18.19 3.05 2.01
CA CYS A 59 19.51 3.56 1.70
C CYS A 59 20.00 3.09 0.33
N GLU A 60 20.85 3.88 -0.29
CA GLU A 60 21.48 3.46 -1.55
C GLU A 60 22.67 2.56 -1.24
N TYR A 61 22.63 1.35 -1.78
CA TYR A 61 23.71 0.37 -1.62
C TYR A 61 24.32 0.02 -3.00
N PRO A 62 25.61 -0.35 -3.04
CA PRO A 62 26.22 -0.92 -4.23
C PRO A 62 25.48 -2.18 -4.70
N LYS A 63 25.48 -2.44 -6.01
CA LYS A 63 24.87 -3.65 -6.58
C LYS A 63 25.49 -4.91 -5.94
N GLY A 64 24.65 -5.87 -5.60
CA GLY A 64 25.05 -7.10 -4.90
C GLY A 64 25.08 -7.01 -3.39
N THR A 65 24.73 -5.85 -2.80
CA THR A 65 24.54 -5.75 -1.36
C THR A 65 23.19 -6.37 -0.97
N ASP A 66 23.20 -7.23 0.05
CA ASP A 66 22.00 -7.83 0.60
C ASP A 66 21.32 -6.85 1.59
N GLU A 67 20.19 -6.28 1.16
CA GLU A 67 19.41 -5.32 1.97
C GLU A 67 18.72 -6.00 3.17
N PHE A 68 18.44 -7.30 3.12
CA PHE A 68 17.94 -8.03 4.29
C PHE A 68 18.94 -7.96 5.44
N VAL A 69 20.21 -8.24 5.15
CA VAL A 69 21.28 -8.16 6.15
C VAL A 69 21.44 -6.73 6.66
N LYS A 70 21.41 -5.73 5.78
CA LYS A 70 21.59 -4.32 6.14
C LYS A 70 20.46 -3.78 7.02
N ALA A 71 19.23 -4.17 6.75
CA ALA A 71 18.06 -3.74 7.52
C ALA A 71 17.75 -4.67 8.71
N GLY A 72 18.44 -5.79 8.83
CA GLY A 72 18.18 -6.78 9.88
C GLY A 72 16.86 -7.52 9.70
N PHE A 73 16.39 -7.68 8.47
CA PHE A 73 15.22 -8.48 8.15
C PHE A 73 15.55 -9.95 7.96
N THR A 74 14.58 -10.82 8.24
CA THR A 74 14.70 -12.27 8.05
C THR A 74 14.09 -12.69 6.71
N PRO A 75 14.88 -13.19 5.75
CA PRO A 75 14.34 -13.69 4.49
C PRO A 75 13.62 -15.01 4.70
N VAL A 76 12.42 -15.14 4.12
CA VAL A 76 11.64 -16.39 4.08
C VAL A 76 11.40 -16.73 2.60
N LYS A 77 11.59 -18.01 2.26
CA LYS A 77 11.35 -18.49 0.89
C LYS A 77 9.88 -18.29 0.51
N SER A 78 9.65 -17.78 -0.69
CA SER A 78 8.32 -17.72 -1.30
C SER A 78 7.86 -19.09 -1.79
N ASP A 79 6.55 -19.25 -1.96
CA ASP A 79 5.95 -20.50 -2.39
C ASP A 79 5.82 -20.60 -3.91
N LEU A 80 5.46 -19.50 -4.57
CA LEU A 80 5.16 -19.47 -6.01
C LEU A 80 6.10 -18.59 -6.85
N VAL A 81 6.94 -17.75 -6.21
CA VAL A 81 7.88 -16.86 -6.89
C VAL A 81 9.29 -16.98 -6.30
N LYS A 82 10.30 -16.50 -7.01
CA LYS A 82 11.70 -16.59 -6.58
C LYS A 82 12.12 -15.59 -5.50
N PRO A 83 11.70 -14.31 -5.53
CA PRO A 83 12.09 -13.34 -4.52
C PRO A 83 11.64 -13.77 -3.13
N PHE A 84 12.48 -13.50 -2.11
CA PHE A 84 12.17 -13.80 -0.73
C PHE A 84 11.10 -12.87 -0.16
N ARG A 85 10.34 -13.37 0.79
CA ARG A 85 9.44 -12.61 1.67
C ARG A 85 10.21 -12.07 2.87
N VAL A 86 9.73 -10.97 3.45
CA VAL A 86 10.21 -10.44 4.73
C VAL A 86 9.37 -11.05 5.86
N LYS A 87 10.00 -11.85 6.74
CA LYS A 87 9.31 -12.57 7.83
C LYS A 87 8.51 -11.64 8.74
N GLU A 88 9.08 -10.47 9.05
CA GLU A 88 8.52 -9.48 9.98
C GLU A 88 7.33 -8.69 9.39
N SER A 89 7.10 -8.77 8.09
CA SER A 89 5.95 -8.12 7.45
C SER A 89 4.66 -8.85 7.76
N PRO A 90 3.61 -8.17 8.23
CA PRO A 90 2.35 -8.81 8.60
C PRO A 90 1.56 -9.34 7.39
N VAL A 91 1.81 -8.81 6.19
CA VAL A 91 1.20 -9.27 4.94
C VAL A 91 2.24 -9.27 3.83
N GLN A 92 2.39 -10.41 3.16
CA GLN A 92 3.32 -10.55 2.05
C GLN A 92 2.57 -11.07 0.81
N LEU A 93 2.77 -10.40 -0.31
CA LEU A 93 2.06 -10.66 -1.56
C LEU A 93 3.07 -11.11 -2.62
N GLU A 94 2.97 -12.37 -3.03
CA GLU A 94 3.75 -12.91 -4.14
C GLU A 94 3.07 -12.54 -5.45
N CYS A 95 3.81 -11.90 -6.35
CA CYS A 95 3.25 -11.32 -7.55
C CYS A 95 4.03 -11.69 -8.81
N LYS A 96 3.31 -11.81 -9.93
CA LYS A 96 3.87 -11.92 -11.27
C LYS A 96 3.69 -10.62 -12.05
N LEU A 97 4.71 -10.22 -12.77
CA LEU A 97 4.69 -9.03 -13.61
C LEU A 97 3.70 -9.19 -14.76
N LEU A 98 2.78 -8.24 -14.89
CA LEU A 98 1.93 -8.09 -16.06
C LEU A 98 2.55 -7.13 -17.08
N GLN A 99 2.95 -5.93 -16.63
CA GLN A 99 3.47 -4.88 -17.49
C GLN A 99 4.32 -3.88 -16.72
N VAL A 100 5.28 -3.24 -17.41
CA VAL A 100 5.95 -2.02 -16.94
C VAL A 100 5.61 -0.89 -17.90
N ILE A 101 5.15 0.25 -17.35
CA ILE A 101 4.89 1.47 -18.11
C ILE A 101 5.84 2.56 -17.61
N GLU A 102 6.76 2.98 -18.48
CA GLU A 102 7.62 4.14 -18.20
C GLU A 102 6.85 5.42 -18.46
N THR A 103 6.76 6.30 -17.45
CA THR A 103 6.02 7.58 -17.56
C THR A 103 6.88 8.70 -18.12
N GLY A 104 8.18 8.47 -18.27
CA GLY A 104 9.14 9.42 -18.80
C GLY A 104 10.56 8.84 -18.78
N LYS A 105 11.52 9.60 -19.32
CA LYS A 105 12.93 9.17 -19.44
C LYS A 105 13.88 9.98 -18.57
N GLU A 106 13.40 11.02 -17.91
CA GLU A 106 14.22 11.93 -17.10
C GLU A 106 14.21 11.56 -15.62
N GLY A 107 15.15 12.10 -14.86
CA GLY A 107 15.23 11.89 -13.42
C GLY A 107 13.94 12.26 -12.71
N GLY A 108 13.44 11.39 -11.84
CA GLY A 108 12.16 11.52 -11.17
C GLY A 108 10.98 10.86 -11.90
N ALA A 109 11.13 10.47 -13.17
CA ALA A 109 10.07 9.76 -13.91
C ALA A 109 9.75 8.41 -13.25
N GLY A 110 8.47 8.10 -13.14
CA GLY A 110 7.98 6.85 -12.58
C GLY A 110 8.08 5.69 -13.57
N ASN A 111 8.18 4.47 -13.01
CA ASN A 111 8.09 3.24 -13.78
C ASN A 111 6.97 2.42 -13.14
N LEU A 112 5.76 2.48 -13.71
CA LEU A 112 4.61 1.77 -13.17
C LEU A 112 4.79 0.27 -13.40
N ILE A 113 5.02 -0.46 -12.33
CA ILE A 113 5.11 -1.92 -12.34
C ILE A 113 3.74 -2.46 -11.99
N ILE A 114 3.06 -3.03 -12.98
CA ILE A 114 1.73 -3.63 -12.85
C ILE A 114 1.93 -5.12 -12.65
N CYS A 115 1.43 -5.66 -11.55
CA CYS A 115 1.58 -7.07 -11.22
C CYS A 115 0.28 -7.68 -10.68
N GLU A 116 0.14 -8.99 -10.91
CA GLU A 116 -0.95 -9.81 -10.40
C GLU A 116 -0.49 -10.54 -9.14
N VAL A 117 -1.30 -10.52 -8.09
CA VAL A 117 -1.08 -11.30 -6.88
C VAL A 117 -1.43 -12.77 -7.15
N VAL A 118 -0.47 -13.65 -6.94
CA VAL A 118 -0.64 -15.11 -7.13
C VAL A 118 -0.69 -15.88 -5.82
N CYS A 119 -0.16 -15.30 -4.73
CA CYS A 119 -0.25 -15.85 -3.38
C CYS A 119 -0.21 -14.72 -2.35
N MET A 120 -0.93 -14.91 -1.25
CA MET A 120 -0.97 -13.97 -0.13
C MET A 120 -0.68 -14.73 1.17
N HIS A 121 0.24 -14.19 1.98
CA HIS A 121 0.55 -14.66 3.32
C HIS A 121 0.15 -13.58 4.31
N ILE A 122 -0.61 -13.95 5.32
CA ILE A 122 -1.11 -13.04 6.36
C ILE A 122 -0.74 -13.63 7.71
N ASP A 123 -0.18 -12.83 8.60
CA ASP A 123 0.08 -13.21 9.99
C ASP A 123 -1.26 -13.33 10.74
N ASP A 124 -1.49 -14.46 11.39
CA ASP A 124 -2.71 -14.70 12.17
C ASP A 124 -2.94 -13.66 13.26
N ASN A 125 -1.87 -13.05 13.80
CA ASN A 125 -1.97 -12.03 14.83
C ASN A 125 -2.65 -10.73 14.36
N VAL A 126 -2.73 -10.47 13.07
CA VAL A 126 -3.43 -9.30 12.52
C VAL A 126 -4.86 -9.60 12.08
N LEU A 127 -5.34 -10.84 12.30
CA LEU A 127 -6.68 -11.22 11.94
C LEU A 127 -7.68 -10.98 13.09
N ASP A 128 -8.92 -10.69 12.73
CA ASP A 128 -10.07 -10.71 13.63
C ASP A 128 -10.61 -12.15 13.79
N GLU A 129 -11.65 -12.32 14.61
CA GLU A 129 -12.33 -13.59 14.86
C GLU A 129 -13.00 -14.21 13.63
N ASN A 130 -13.23 -13.41 12.57
CA ASN A 130 -13.82 -13.83 11.31
C ASN A 130 -12.76 -14.13 10.23
N GLY A 131 -11.48 -14.07 10.57
CA GLY A 131 -10.36 -14.28 9.64
C GLY A 131 -10.14 -13.12 8.68
N LYS A 132 -10.61 -11.91 9.00
CA LYS A 132 -10.35 -10.69 8.25
C LYS A 132 -9.22 -9.90 8.90
N ILE A 133 -8.47 -9.15 8.10
CA ILE A 133 -7.47 -8.23 8.64
C ILE A 133 -8.14 -7.17 9.51
N ASP A 134 -7.76 -7.12 10.78
CA ASP A 134 -8.21 -6.12 11.73
C ASP A 134 -7.41 -4.83 11.52
N PRO A 135 -8.06 -3.70 11.19
CA PRO A 135 -7.37 -2.44 10.91
C PRO A 135 -6.62 -1.86 12.12
N HIS A 136 -7.01 -2.24 13.35
CA HIS A 136 -6.32 -1.81 14.56
C HIS A 136 -5.12 -2.69 14.91
N LYS A 137 -5.19 -4.01 14.59
CA LYS A 137 -4.09 -4.95 14.86
C LYS A 137 -2.94 -4.82 13.87
N ILE A 138 -3.23 -4.56 12.60
CA ILE A 138 -2.21 -4.47 11.55
C ILE A 138 -1.31 -3.23 11.68
N ASP A 139 -1.80 -2.15 12.30
CA ASP A 139 -1.06 -0.95 12.68
C ASP A 139 -0.27 -0.32 11.52
N LEU A 140 -0.96 -0.05 10.42
CA LEU A 140 -0.36 0.43 9.18
C LEU A 140 0.26 1.82 9.34
N VAL A 141 1.27 2.07 8.51
CA VAL A 141 1.86 3.39 8.34
C VAL A 141 1.76 3.85 6.89
N ALA A 142 1.66 5.17 6.68
CA ALA A 142 1.72 5.75 5.35
C ALA A 142 2.66 6.96 5.34
N ARG A 143 3.39 7.12 4.24
CA ARG A 143 4.30 8.26 4.06
C ARG A 143 3.52 9.52 3.70
N MET A 144 3.77 10.61 4.43
CA MET A 144 3.12 11.91 4.24
C MET A 144 3.93 12.88 3.36
N GLY A 145 5.17 12.52 3.05
CA GLY A 145 6.13 13.38 2.35
C GLY A 145 7.29 13.78 3.25
N ALA A 146 8.43 14.16 2.65
CA ALA A 146 9.70 14.38 3.34
C ALA A 146 9.99 13.22 4.31
N ASP A 147 10.21 13.49 5.59
CA ASP A 147 10.50 12.49 6.63
C ASP A 147 9.28 12.13 7.50
N TYR A 148 8.09 12.61 7.11
CA TYR A 148 6.88 12.41 7.89
C TYR A 148 6.13 11.15 7.47
N TYR A 149 5.61 10.44 8.47
CA TYR A 149 4.70 9.32 8.34
C TYR A 149 3.47 9.53 9.23
N CYS A 150 2.33 8.99 8.84
CA CYS A 150 1.20 8.80 9.74
C CYS A 150 1.10 7.33 10.15
N ARG A 151 0.49 7.08 11.31
CA ARG A 151 0.22 5.76 11.86
C ARG A 151 -1.29 5.58 11.97
N ALA A 152 -1.81 4.53 11.35
CA ALA A 152 -3.21 4.16 11.44
C ALA A 152 -3.46 3.40 12.75
N SER A 153 -3.63 4.13 13.86
CA SER A 153 -3.77 3.57 15.20
C SER A 153 -4.72 4.39 16.07
N GLY A 154 -5.38 3.76 17.04
CA GLY A 154 -6.29 4.40 17.96
C GLY A 154 -7.39 5.20 17.24
N ASN A 155 -7.62 6.43 17.64
CA ASN A 155 -8.64 7.32 17.08
C ASN A 155 -8.37 7.79 15.64
N ALA A 156 -7.19 7.49 15.07
CA ALA A 156 -6.91 7.74 13.65
C ALA A 156 -7.59 6.73 12.73
N VAL A 157 -8.04 5.60 13.28
CA VAL A 157 -8.82 4.57 12.58
C VAL A 157 -10.28 4.71 13.02
N PHE A 158 -11.16 5.02 12.10
CA PHE A 158 -12.59 5.18 12.37
C PHE A 158 -13.41 4.62 11.22
N GLU A 159 -14.63 4.20 11.54
CA GLU A 159 -15.53 3.62 10.57
C GLU A 159 -16.35 4.71 9.85
N VAL A 160 -16.48 4.54 8.53
CA VAL A 160 -17.40 5.31 7.70
C VAL A 160 -18.31 4.33 6.99
N HIS A 161 -19.57 4.30 7.34
CA HIS A 161 -20.53 3.39 6.73
C HIS A 161 -20.77 3.76 5.26
N LYS A 162 -20.66 2.75 4.38
CA LYS A 162 -20.95 2.94 2.96
C LYS A 162 -22.44 3.08 2.70
N PRO A 163 -22.86 4.01 1.82
CA PRO A 163 -24.26 4.17 1.42
C PRO A 163 -24.66 3.05 0.43
N ASN A 164 -24.87 1.84 0.95
CA ASN A 164 -25.15 0.65 0.13
C ASN A 164 -26.61 0.18 0.16
N ILE A 165 -27.48 0.87 0.92
CA ILE A 165 -28.79 0.34 1.25
C ILE A 165 -29.80 0.61 0.13
N GLU A 166 -29.77 1.82 -0.45
CA GLU A 166 -30.71 2.20 -1.52
C GLU A 166 -30.01 2.95 -2.65
N LEU A 167 -30.52 2.79 -3.88
CA LEU A 167 -30.08 3.60 -5.01
C LEU A 167 -30.61 5.01 -4.89
N GLY A 168 -29.73 6.01 -5.04
CA GLY A 168 -30.13 7.41 -5.08
C GLY A 168 -30.22 8.10 -3.71
N VAL A 169 -29.72 7.48 -2.64
CA VAL A 169 -29.52 8.18 -1.35
C VAL A 169 -28.64 9.41 -1.54
N GLY A 170 -28.98 10.50 -0.87
CA GLY A 170 -28.18 11.71 -0.95
C GLY A 170 -28.77 12.88 -0.15
N VAL A 171 -27.98 13.93 -0.05
CA VAL A 171 -28.34 15.17 0.66
C VAL A 171 -29.56 15.85 0.06
N ASP A 172 -29.81 15.70 -1.24
CA ASP A 172 -30.98 16.25 -1.95
C ASP A 172 -32.30 15.65 -1.51
N ALA A 173 -32.29 14.43 -0.99
CA ALA A 173 -33.47 13.77 -0.40
C ALA A 173 -33.83 14.26 0.99
N LEU A 174 -32.93 14.95 1.68
CA LEU A 174 -33.19 15.50 3.01
C LEU A 174 -34.25 16.61 2.98
N PRO A 175 -35.09 16.72 4.03
CA PRO A 175 -36.04 17.83 4.19
C PRO A 175 -35.36 19.20 4.07
N ALA A 176 -35.99 20.16 3.41
CA ALA A 176 -35.42 21.45 3.11
C ALA A 176 -34.89 22.20 4.35
N HIS A 177 -35.58 22.08 5.51
CA HIS A 177 -35.14 22.72 6.73
C HIS A 177 -33.83 22.12 7.31
N ILE A 178 -33.57 20.85 7.08
CA ILE A 178 -32.30 20.19 7.44
C ILE A 178 -31.22 20.58 6.44
N ARG A 179 -31.51 20.41 5.15
CA ARG A 179 -30.55 20.71 4.06
C ARG A 179 -30.07 22.15 4.08
N ASN A 180 -30.94 23.12 4.43
CA ASN A 180 -30.64 24.54 4.50
C ASN A 180 -30.21 25.01 5.90
N SER A 181 -29.89 24.09 6.80
CA SER A 181 -29.42 24.45 8.15
C SER A 181 -28.16 25.32 8.08
N ARG A 182 -28.11 26.32 8.96
CA ARG A 182 -26.92 27.18 9.13
C ARG A 182 -25.97 26.64 10.21
N VAL A 183 -26.34 25.55 10.86
CA VAL A 183 -25.58 24.92 11.97
C VAL A 183 -24.85 23.67 11.49
N LEU A 184 -25.50 22.88 10.62
CA LEU A 184 -24.94 21.65 10.09
C LEU A 184 -23.88 21.95 9.02
N THR A 185 -22.77 21.23 9.09
CA THR A 185 -21.73 21.25 8.04
C THR A 185 -22.13 20.35 6.86
N GLY A 186 -21.43 20.47 5.73
CA GLY A 186 -21.62 19.54 4.61
C GLY A 186 -21.34 18.08 4.98
N ASN A 187 -20.41 17.86 5.91
CA ASN A 187 -20.10 16.50 6.41
C ASN A 187 -21.26 15.94 7.25
N ASP A 188 -21.88 16.76 8.10
CA ASP A 188 -23.07 16.34 8.88
C ASP A 188 -24.24 15.98 7.96
N LEU A 189 -24.46 16.78 6.90
CA LEU A 189 -25.46 16.49 5.88
C LEU A 189 -25.15 15.22 5.10
N GLY A 190 -23.86 14.92 4.85
CA GLY A 190 -23.42 13.68 4.23
C GLY A 190 -23.75 12.44 5.09
N ILE A 191 -23.59 12.53 6.39
CA ILE A 191 -23.97 11.46 7.34
C ILE A 191 -25.50 11.26 7.31
N LEU A 192 -26.26 12.35 7.43
CA LEU A 192 -27.73 12.30 7.44
C LEU A 192 -28.31 11.81 6.11
N GLY A 193 -27.67 12.12 4.99
CA GLY A 193 -28.08 11.67 3.66
C GLY A 193 -27.72 10.22 3.35
N ASN A 194 -27.06 9.53 4.28
CA ASN A 194 -26.68 8.11 4.18
C ASN A 194 -27.59 7.19 5.04
N CYS A 195 -28.68 7.74 5.60
CA CYS A 195 -29.61 7.01 6.44
C CYS A 195 -30.84 6.55 5.64
#